data_363bd2c7682af5c649745e4e4d3e97ee
#
_entry.id   363bd2c7682af5c649745e4e4d3e97ee
#
_cell.length_a   1.000
_cell.length_b   1.000
_cell.length_c   1.000
_cell.angle_alpha   90.00
_cell.angle_beta   90.00
_cell.angle_gamma   90.00
#
_symmetry.space_group_name_H-M   'P 1'
#
loop_
_entity.id
_entity.type
_entity.pdbx_description
1 polymer ?
#
loop_
_entity_poly.entity_id
_entity_poly.type
_entity_poly.pdbx_seq_one_letter_code
_entity_poly.pdbx_strand_id
1 'polypeptide(L)'
;MDVRVFHRNRKITKTPCSTKNGGCTHLCLLRPKNNHTCACPTGIKLEKDGKTCTNGPINYLILAHRNVIRQISLDVPYISDVILPLPPLKLVTSVDVDRKTGEIYWTDKAEDVIQKSTPDGKKAKLIIMHELQTPDGIAVDSTGRKIYWTDGERNSVEVAELDGTNRKVLFSTN
;
A
#
# COMPACT_ATOMS: atom_id res chain seq x y z
N MET A 1 -10.01 -2.56 17.25
CA MET A 1 -11.11 -2.15 18.16
C MET A 1 -12.38 -2.12 17.33
N ASP A 2 -13.35 -2.98 17.62
CA ASP A 2 -14.61 -3.06 16.86
C ASP A 2 -15.68 -2.25 17.63
N VAL A 3 -16.24 -1.22 16.98
CA VAL A 3 -17.29 -0.37 17.57
C VAL A 3 -18.61 -0.75 16.92
N ARG A 4 -19.52 -1.34 17.72
CA ARG A 4 -20.87 -1.70 17.29
C ARG A 4 -21.91 -0.82 17.95
N VAL A 5 -22.73 -0.16 17.12
CA VAL A 5 -23.90 0.56 17.60
C VAL A 5 -25.07 -0.40 17.70
N PHE A 6 -25.55 -0.63 18.93
CA PHE A 6 -26.74 -1.45 19.19
C PHE A 6 -27.97 -0.56 19.37
N HIS A 7 -28.98 -0.75 18.48
CA HIS A 7 -30.26 -0.07 18.58
C HIS A 7 -31.38 -1.10 18.79
N ARG A 8 -32.10 -0.99 19.90
CA ARG A 8 -33.21 -1.90 20.26
C ARG A 8 -34.42 -1.86 19.31
N ASN A 9 -34.68 -0.70 18.69
CA ASN A 9 -35.84 -0.47 17.84
C ASN A 9 -35.45 0.16 16.50
N ARG A 10 -34.69 -0.55 15.68
CA ARG A 10 -34.38 -0.08 14.32
C ARG A 10 -35.54 -0.41 13.40
N LYS A 11 -36.41 0.56 13.10
CA LYS A 11 -37.33 0.45 11.96
C LYS A 11 -36.49 0.38 10.69
N ILE A 12 -36.50 -0.78 10.02
CA ILE A 12 -35.87 -0.96 8.73
C ILE A 12 -36.75 -0.23 7.70
N THR A 13 -36.43 1.01 7.42
CA THR A 13 -37.07 1.76 6.31
C THR A 13 -36.35 1.37 5.02
N LYS A 14 -37.12 1.03 3.99
CA LYS A 14 -36.56 0.81 2.65
C LYS A 14 -36.02 2.16 2.13
N THR A 15 -34.73 2.21 1.84
CA THR A 15 -34.05 3.37 1.30
C THR A 15 -33.49 3.03 -0.07
N PRO A 16 -33.10 4.02 -0.90
CA PRO A 16 -32.43 3.74 -2.18
C PRO A 16 -31.20 2.87 -2.06
N CYS A 17 -30.48 2.94 -0.93
CA CYS A 17 -29.30 2.11 -0.69
C CYS A 17 -29.62 0.67 -0.23
N SER A 18 -30.86 0.37 0.16
CA SER A 18 -31.27 -0.96 0.67
C SER A 18 -31.29 -2.03 -0.43
N THR A 19 -31.42 -1.63 -1.70
CA THR A 19 -31.47 -2.54 -2.84
C THR A 19 -30.20 -2.44 -3.66
N LYS A 20 -29.45 -3.54 -3.78
CA LYS A 20 -28.18 -3.61 -4.54
C LYS A 20 -27.25 -2.41 -4.29
N ASN A 21 -27.17 -1.99 -3.01
CA ASN A 21 -26.34 -0.84 -2.59
C ASN A 21 -26.61 0.45 -3.41
N GLY A 22 -27.85 0.69 -3.88
CA GLY A 22 -28.17 1.82 -4.75
C GLY A 22 -27.46 1.78 -6.13
N GLY A 23 -26.87 0.66 -6.52
CA GLY A 23 -26.04 0.52 -7.71
C GLY A 23 -24.61 1.02 -7.55
N CYS A 24 -24.17 1.37 -6.34
CA CYS A 24 -22.81 1.82 -6.04
C CYS A 24 -21.87 0.62 -5.85
N THR A 25 -20.65 0.72 -6.35
CA THR A 25 -19.62 -0.33 -6.15
C THR A 25 -19.13 -0.39 -4.71
N HIS A 26 -19.10 0.75 -3.99
CA HIS A 26 -18.59 0.84 -2.62
C HIS A 26 -19.62 1.47 -1.67
N LEU A 27 -19.57 2.76 -1.43
CA LEU A 27 -20.41 3.44 -0.46
C LEU A 27 -21.66 4.02 -1.12
N CYS A 28 -22.83 3.74 -0.55
CA CYS A 28 -24.08 4.39 -0.90
C CYS A 28 -24.48 5.34 0.23
N LEU A 29 -24.50 6.63 -0.03
CA LEU A 29 -24.80 7.68 0.92
C LEU A 29 -26.18 8.26 0.65
N LEU A 30 -27.06 8.21 1.65
CA LEU A 30 -28.41 8.76 1.55
C LEU A 30 -28.38 10.28 1.46
N ARG A 31 -29.23 10.83 0.61
CA ARG A 31 -29.47 12.26 0.43
C ARG A 31 -30.93 12.61 0.76
N PRO A 32 -31.21 13.90 1.04
CA PRO A 32 -32.60 14.37 1.21
C PRO A 32 -33.51 13.95 0.03
N LYS A 33 -34.81 13.94 0.27
CA LYS A 33 -35.85 13.59 -0.71
C LYS A 33 -35.74 12.15 -1.25
N ASN A 34 -35.37 11.19 -0.39
CA ASN A 34 -35.22 9.77 -0.72
C ASN A 34 -34.29 9.51 -1.92
N ASN A 35 -33.23 10.30 -2.02
CA ASN A 35 -32.17 10.17 -3.04
C ASN A 35 -30.90 9.58 -2.41
N HIS A 36 -29.91 9.24 -3.25
CA HIS A 36 -28.59 8.77 -2.82
C HIS A 36 -27.49 9.26 -3.73
N THR A 37 -26.26 9.13 -3.28
CA THR A 37 -25.05 9.33 -4.08
C THR A 37 -24.04 8.24 -3.75
N CYS A 38 -23.26 7.83 -4.73
CA CYS A 38 -22.17 6.91 -4.48
C CYS A 38 -20.92 7.67 -4.04
N ALA A 39 -20.12 7.04 -3.20
CA ALA A 39 -18.83 7.54 -2.77
C ALA A 39 -17.82 6.40 -2.75
N CYS A 40 -16.54 6.75 -2.78
CA CYS A 40 -15.45 5.80 -2.74
C CYS A 40 -14.70 5.89 -1.40
N PRO A 41 -13.97 4.84 -1.02
CA PRO A 41 -13.03 4.90 0.09
C PRO A 41 -12.01 6.03 -0.08
N THR A 42 -11.37 6.43 1.01
CA THR A 42 -10.36 7.50 1.02
C THR A 42 -9.27 7.23 -0.03
N GLY A 43 -8.98 8.25 -0.85
CA GLY A 43 -7.95 8.18 -1.88
C GLY A 43 -8.36 7.47 -3.18
N ILE A 44 -9.56 6.88 -3.23
CA ILE A 44 -10.11 6.21 -4.43
C ILE A 44 -11.01 7.17 -5.18
N LYS A 45 -10.82 7.27 -6.49
CA LYS A 45 -11.60 8.16 -7.35
C LYS A 45 -12.92 7.53 -7.77
N LEU A 46 -13.97 8.32 -7.79
CA LEU A 46 -15.25 7.96 -8.40
C LEU A 46 -15.17 8.18 -9.91
N GLU A 47 -15.55 7.19 -10.68
CA GLU A 47 -15.61 7.26 -12.13
C GLU A 47 -16.69 8.22 -12.63
N LYS A 48 -16.62 8.55 -13.92
CA LYS A 48 -17.57 9.49 -14.57
C LYS A 48 -19.02 9.01 -14.56
N ASP A 49 -19.26 7.72 -14.38
CA ASP A 49 -20.60 7.13 -14.27
C ASP A 49 -21.28 7.47 -12.94
N GLY A 50 -20.56 8.08 -11.98
CA GLY A 50 -21.04 8.45 -10.65
C GLY A 50 -21.39 7.26 -9.75
N LYS A 51 -20.95 6.02 -10.08
CA LYS A 51 -21.30 4.78 -9.37
C LYS A 51 -20.11 3.88 -9.09
N THR A 52 -19.16 3.84 -10.01
CA THR A 52 -18.00 2.93 -9.95
C THR A 52 -16.80 3.65 -9.36
N CYS A 53 -16.11 3.00 -8.43
CA CYS A 53 -14.82 3.46 -7.92
C CYS A 53 -13.69 2.80 -8.70
N THR A 54 -12.60 3.53 -8.92
CA THR A 54 -11.36 2.96 -9.49
C THR A 54 -10.82 1.84 -8.59
N ASN A 55 -10.06 0.94 -9.15
CA ASN A 55 -9.42 -0.16 -8.40
C ASN A 55 -8.12 0.31 -7.72
N GLY A 56 -8.22 1.33 -6.86
CA GLY A 56 -7.09 1.96 -6.20
C GLY A 56 -6.69 3.29 -6.85
N PRO A 57 -5.77 4.05 -6.24
CA PRO A 57 -5.22 5.25 -6.84
C PRO A 57 -4.30 4.89 -8.01
N ILE A 58 -4.39 5.65 -9.11
CA ILE A 58 -3.52 5.51 -10.28
C ILE A 58 -2.22 6.28 -10.05
N ASN A 59 -2.36 7.51 -9.56
CA ASN A 59 -1.25 8.39 -9.22
C ASN A 59 -1.17 8.54 -7.71
N TYR A 60 -0.02 8.21 -7.15
CA TYR A 60 0.17 8.27 -5.70
C TYR A 60 1.64 8.46 -5.33
N LEU A 61 1.86 8.95 -4.12
CA LEU A 61 3.15 8.94 -3.44
C LEU A 61 3.17 7.81 -2.42
N ILE A 62 4.31 7.15 -2.29
CA ILE A 62 4.60 6.24 -1.18
C ILE A 62 5.68 6.88 -0.31
N LEU A 63 5.42 6.94 0.98
CA LEU A 63 6.32 7.50 1.98
C LEU A 63 6.59 6.47 3.07
N ALA A 64 7.87 6.19 3.32
CA ALA A 64 8.30 5.43 4.47
C ALA A 64 8.71 6.38 5.59
N HIS A 65 8.24 6.12 6.81
CA HIS A 65 8.65 6.88 7.98
C HIS A 65 8.66 5.96 9.20
N ARG A 66 9.84 5.62 9.67
CA ARG A 66 10.05 4.73 10.83
C ARG A 66 9.30 3.40 10.68
N ASN A 67 8.22 3.24 11.41
CA ASN A 67 7.44 1.99 11.51
C ASN A 67 6.14 2.01 10.68
N VAL A 68 6.00 2.93 9.74
CA VAL A 68 4.83 3.01 8.86
C VAL A 68 5.23 3.30 7.42
N ILE A 69 4.50 2.71 6.48
CA ILE A 69 4.51 3.10 5.08
C ILE A 69 3.14 3.68 4.75
N ARG A 70 3.12 4.84 4.11
CA ARG A 70 1.92 5.60 3.79
C ARG A 70 1.76 5.74 2.29
N GLN A 71 0.51 5.76 1.85
CA GLN A 71 0.14 6.05 0.47
C GLN A 71 -0.71 7.32 0.42
N ILE A 72 -0.30 8.28 -0.39
CA ILE A 72 -1.02 9.53 -0.62
C ILE A 72 -1.50 9.52 -2.05
N SER A 73 -2.81 9.48 -2.27
CA SER A 73 -3.40 9.57 -3.61
C SER A 73 -3.29 10.99 -4.16
N LEU A 74 -2.91 11.09 -5.42
CA LEU A 74 -2.90 12.33 -6.19
C LEU A 74 -4.12 12.46 -7.12
N ASP A 75 -5.00 11.45 -7.14
CA ASP A 75 -6.17 11.40 -8.04
C ASP A 75 -7.40 12.13 -7.48
N VAL A 76 -7.36 12.52 -6.20
CA VAL A 76 -8.46 13.18 -5.51
C VAL A 76 -8.07 14.61 -5.10
N PRO A 77 -9.04 15.57 -5.06
CA PRO A 77 -8.75 16.98 -4.78
C PRO A 77 -8.50 17.31 -3.31
N TYR A 78 -8.37 16.30 -2.46
CA TYR A 78 -8.11 16.43 -1.03
C TYR A 78 -6.94 15.54 -0.61
N ILE A 79 -6.27 15.91 0.47
CA ILE A 79 -5.18 15.08 1.00
C ILE A 79 -5.75 13.75 1.51
N SER A 80 -5.33 12.68 0.89
CA SER A 80 -5.65 11.32 1.32
C SER A 80 -4.38 10.61 1.76
N ASP A 81 -4.18 10.53 3.06
CA ASP A 81 -3.03 9.87 3.69
C ASP A 81 -3.50 8.56 4.32
N VAL A 82 -3.11 7.45 3.73
CA VAL A 82 -3.51 6.11 4.15
C VAL A 82 -2.28 5.35 4.62
N ILE A 83 -2.28 4.90 5.88
CA ILE A 83 -1.28 3.95 6.37
C ILE A 83 -1.59 2.59 5.76
N LEU A 84 -0.61 2.00 5.07
CA LEU A 84 -0.77 0.68 4.47
C LEU A 84 -0.82 -0.39 5.58
N PRO A 85 -1.73 -1.37 5.48
CA PRO A 85 -1.91 -2.43 6.47
C PRO A 85 -0.83 -3.53 6.33
N LEU A 86 0.44 -3.12 6.39
CA LEU A 86 1.58 -4.03 6.30
C LEU A 86 1.86 -4.72 7.64
N PRO A 87 2.63 -5.81 7.65
CA PRO A 87 3.12 -6.41 8.90
C PRO A 87 3.83 -5.38 9.78
N PRO A 88 4.03 -5.67 11.07
CA PRO A 88 4.76 -4.76 11.95
C PRO A 88 6.12 -4.38 11.38
N LEU A 89 6.35 -3.09 11.22
CA LEU A 89 7.59 -2.48 10.73
C LEU A 89 8.32 -1.87 11.93
N LYS A 90 9.66 -1.89 11.94
CA LYS A 90 10.46 -1.30 13.03
C LYS A 90 11.17 -0.02 12.64
N LEU A 91 12.00 -0.07 11.61
CA LEU A 91 12.73 1.10 11.13
C LEU A 91 12.92 1.01 9.62
N VAL A 92 11.88 1.37 8.89
CA VAL A 92 11.92 1.44 7.43
C VAL A 92 12.75 2.63 6.99
N THR A 93 13.77 2.39 6.20
CA THR A 93 14.70 3.42 5.69
C THR A 93 14.40 3.77 4.25
N SER A 94 13.98 2.81 3.43
CA SER A 94 13.66 3.06 2.04
C SER A 94 12.51 2.20 1.55
N VAL A 95 11.80 2.67 0.52
CA VAL A 95 10.66 2.00 -0.10
C VAL A 95 10.64 2.27 -1.60
N ASP A 96 10.32 1.25 -2.39
CA ASP A 96 10.04 1.39 -3.83
C ASP A 96 8.95 0.40 -4.27
N VAL A 97 8.47 0.55 -5.50
CA VAL A 97 7.29 -0.16 -6.02
C VAL A 97 7.61 -0.84 -7.34
N ASP A 98 7.28 -2.11 -7.46
CA ASP A 98 7.22 -2.77 -8.75
C ASP A 98 6.00 -2.27 -9.55
N ARG A 99 6.24 -1.47 -10.57
CA ARG A 99 5.19 -0.86 -11.40
C ARG A 99 4.35 -1.87 -12.19
N LYS A 100 4.84 -3.11 -12.39
CA LYS A 100 4.09 -4.16 -13.10
C LYS A 100 3.08 -4.86 -12.21
N THR A 101 3.44 -5.10 -10.94
CA THR A 101 2.60 -5.86 -10.00
C THR A 101 1.94 -5.00 -8.95
N GLY A 102 2.44 -3.78 -8.72
CA GLY A 102 2.04 -2.92 -7.61
C GLY A 102 2.57 -3.40 -6.26
N GLU A 103 3.43 -4.41 -6.21
CA GLU A 103 4.07 -4.85 -4.98
C GLU A 103 5.04 -3.79 -4.47
N ILE A 104 5.05 -3.61 -3.16
CA ILE A 104 5.89 -2.64 -2.45
C ILE A 104 7.07 -3.40 -1.86
N TYR A 105 8.25 -2.86 -2.02
CA TYR A 105 9.51 -3.37 -1.48
C TYR A 105 10.08 -2.36 -0.49
N TRP A 106 10.61 -2.81 0.63
CA TRP A 106 11.23 -1.92 1.63
C TRP A 106 12.39 -2.58 2.35
N THR A 107 13.27 -1.74 2.86
CA THR A 107 14.35 -2.08 3.78
C THR A 107 13.92 -1.77 5.20
N ASP A 108 14.11 -2.69 6.15
CA ASP A 108 13.95 -2.45 7.58
C ASP A 108 15.30 -2.61 8.26
N LYS A 109 15.88 -1.48 8.64
CA LYS A 109 17.22 -1.40 9.24
C LYS A 109 17.29 -2.01 10.64
N ALA A 110 16.21 -2.00 11.40
CA ALA A 110 16.20 -2.55 12.76
C ALA A 110 16.08 -4.07 12.79
N GLU A 111 15.63 -4.66 11.68
CA GLU A 111 15.52 -6.12 11.51
C GLU A 111 16.60 -6.68 10.58
N ASP A 112 17.37 -5.83 9.91
CA ASP A 112 18.33 -6.20 8.86
C ASP A 112 17.72 -7.08 7.77
N VAL A 113 16.58 -6.63 7.24
CA VAL A 113 15.82 -7.37 6.22
C VAL A 113 15.37 -6.50 5.06
N ILE A 114 15.17 -7.17 3.92
CA ILE A 114 14.40 -6.64 2.79
C ILE A 114 13.13 -7.45 2.67
N GLN A 115 12.00 -6.75 2.58
CA GLN A 115 10.67 -7.35 2.51
C GLN A 115 9.87 -6.79 1.34
N LYS A 116 8.85 -7.51 0.95
CA LYS A 116 7.82 -7.04 0.02
C LYS A 116 6.42 -7.41 0.46
N SER A 117 5.43 -6.70 -0.06
CA SER A 117 4.01 -7.02 0.10
C SER A 117 3.16 -6.42 -1.01
N THR A 118 1.95 -6.93 -1.19
CA THR A 118 0.89 -6.17 -1.84
C THR A 118 0.44 -5.00 -0.95
N PRO A 119 -0.09 -3.89 -1.52
CA PRO A 119 -0.52 -2.72 -0.73
C PRO A 119 -1.57 -3.04 0.34
N ASP A 120 -2.33 -4.11 0.19
CA ASP A 120 -3.32 -4.58 1.16
C ASP A 120 -2.73 -5.47 2.28
N GLY A 121 -1.42 -5.66 2.30
CA GLY A 121 -0.69 -6.41 3.33
C GLY A 121 -0.84 -7.94 3.28
N LYS A 122 -1.66 -8.49 2.37
CA LYS A 122 -2.00 -9.92 2.37
C LYS A 122 -0.89 -10.85 1.87
N LYS A 123 0.04 -10.33 1.08
CA LYS A 123 1.14 -11.13 0.50
C LYS A 123 2.52 -10.66 0.99
N ALA A 124 2.61 -10.39 2.28
CA ALA A 124 3.89 -10.00 2.87
C ALA A 124 4.88 -11.18 2.86
N LYS A 125 6.11 -10.90 2.45
CA LYS A 125 7.18 -11.88 2.33
C LYS A 125 8.53 -11.26 2.63
N LEU A 126 9.34 -11.96 3.43
CA LEU A 126 10.78 -11.71 3.57
C LEU A 126 11.48 -12.12 2.27
N ILE A 127 12.30 -11.24 1.73
CA ILE A 127 13.03 -11.45 0.48
C ILE A 127 14.51 -11.75 0.77
N ILE A 128 15.13 -10.93 1.61
CA ILE A 128 16.53 -11.09 2.04
C ILE A 128 16.57 -10.90 3.56
N MET A 129 17.16 -11.85 4.26
CA MET A 129 17.28 -11.87 5.72
C MET A 129 18.67 -12.31 6.23
N HIS A 130 19.62 -12.49 5.33
CA HIS A 130 20.96 -12.91 5.67
C HIS A 130 21.98 -11.98 5.04
N GLU A 131 23.13 -11.84 5.72
CA GLU A 131 24.24 -11.03 5.25
C GLU A 131 23.84 -9.56 4.94
N LEU A 132 22.90 -9.00 5.69
CA LEU A 132 22.58 -7.58 5.77
C LEU A 132 23.02 -7.04 7.13
N GLN A 133 23.48 -5.80 7.18
CA GLN A 133 23.87 -5.13 8.42
C GLN A 133 23.15 -3.78 8.59
N THR A 134 23.08 -3.02 7.53
CA THR A 134 22.38 -1.73 7.53
C THR A 134 21.84 -1.46 6.13
N PRO A 135 20.74 -2.16 5.74
CA PRO A 135 20.10 -1.90 4.46
C PRO A 135 19.45 -0.52 4.46
N ASP A 136 19.95 0.39 3.64
CA ASP A 136 19.49 1.78 3.58
C ASP A 136 18.59 2.05 2.38
N GLY A 137 19.16 2.16 1.19
CA GLY A 137 18.42 2.47 -0.03
C GLY A 137 17.92 1.22 -0.75
N ILE A 138 16.74 1.26 -1.37
CA ILE A 138 16.24 0.22 -2.26
C ILE A 138 15.71 0.83 -3.57
N ALA A 139 15.90 0.14 -4.68
CA ALA A 139 15.32 0.46 -5.97
C ALA A 139 14.83 -0.79 -6.69
N VAL A 140 13.64 -0.70 -7.30
CA VAL A 140 13.01 -1.80 -8.04
C VAL A 140 13.07 -1.53 -9.54
N ASP A 141 13.81 -2.36 -10.26
CA ASP A 141 13.73 -2.41 -11.72
C ASP A 141 12.57 -3.33 -12.15
N SER A 142 11.42 -2.71 -12.38
CA SER A 142 10.21 -3.42 -12.84
C SER A 142 10.39 -4.05 -14.23
N THR A 143 11.31 -3.56 -15.06
CA THR A 143 11.56 -4.07 -16.41
C THR A 143 12.51 -5.26 -16.38
N GLY A 144 13.67 -5.11 -15.74
CA GLY A 144 14.67 -6.15 -15.57
C GLY A 144 14.35 -7.18 -14.50
N ARG A 145 13.26 -6.98 -13.73
CA ARG A 145 12.79 -7.85 -12.65
C ARG A 145 13.82 -8.04 -11.54
N LYS A 146 14.46 -6.94 -11.12
CA LYS A 146 15.51 -6.93 -10.10
C LYS A 146 15.26 -5.90 -9.01
N ILE A 147 15.82 -6.17 -7.84
CA ILE A 147 15.97 -5.20 -6.76
C ILE A 147 17.44 -4.87 -6.60
N TYR A 148 17.71 -3.61 -6.33
CA TYR A 148 19.03 -3.07 -5.99
C TYR A 148 18.93 -2.44 -4.60
N TRP A 149 19.97 -2.61 -3.79
CA TRP A 149 20.01 -1.96 -2.49
C TRP A 149 21.43 -1.57 -2.11
N THR A 150 21.52 -0.65 -1.16
CA THR A 150 22.77 -0.28 -0.49
C THR A 150 22.77 -0.83 0.93
N ASP A 151 23.92 -1.27 1.41
CA ASP A 151 24.15 -1.66 2.79
C ASP A 151 25.29 -0.80 3.36
N GLY A 152 24.96 0.07 4.32
CA GLY A 152 25.87 1.10 4.81
C GLY A 152 27.03 0.52 5.61
N GLU A 153 26.81 -0.48 6.46
CA GLU A 153 27.91 -1.09 7.24
C GLU A 153 28.73 -2.08 6.43
N ARG A 154 28.13 -2.72 5.44
CA ARG A 154 28.87 -3.58 4.49
C ARG A 154 29.57 -2.78 3.39
N ASN A 155 29.35 -1.48 3.33
CA ASN A 155 29.86 -0.60 2.27
C ASN A 155 29.59 -1.19 0.87
N SER A 156 28.42 -1.73 0.61
CA SER A 156 28.11 -2.45 -0.62
C SER A 156 26.88 -1.90 -1.34
N VAL A 157 26.91 -2.12 -2.67
CA VAL A 157 25.73 -2.02 -3.54
C VAL A 157 25.50 -3.40 -4.12
N GLU A 158 24.30 -3.91 -3.98
CA GLU A 158 23.96 -5.27 -4.32
C GLU A 158 22.70 -5.36 -5.18
N VAL A 159 22.54 -6.51 -5.84
CA VAL A 159 21.39 -6.81 -6.71
C VAL A 159 20.89 -8.22 -6.48
N ALA A 160 19.57 -8.43 -6.61
CA ALA A 160 18.96 -9.75 -6.67
C ALA A 160 17.75 -9.74 -7.60
N GLU A 161 17.20 -10.92 -7.88
CA GLU A 161 15.85 -11.04 -8.47
C GLU A 161 14.79 -10.53 -7.48
N LEU A 162 13.59 -10.24 -7.96
CA LEU A 162 12.48 -9.73 -7.13
C LEU A 162 12.01 -10.71 -6.02
N ASP A 163 12.45 -11.94 -6.06
CA ASP A 163 12.22 -12.96 -5.03
C ASP A 163 13.38 -13.16 -4.06
N GLY A 164 14.48 -12.40 -4.26
CA GLY A 164 15.70 -12.45 -3.47
C GLY A 164 16.75 -13.47 -3.96
N THR A 165 16.45 -14.23 -5.01
CA THR A 165 17.40 -15.20 -5.59
C THR A 165 18.47 -14.50 -6.42
N ASN A 166 19.53 -15.23 -6.76
CA ASN A 166 20.64 -14.76 -7.61
C ASN A 166 21.29 -13.45 -7.11
N ARG A 167 21.41 -13.30 -5.79
CA ARG A 167 22.06 -12.15 -5.16
C ARG A 167 23.51 -12.03 -5.59
N LYS A 168 23.93 -10.81 -5.88
CA LYS A 168 25.30 -10.45 -6.26
C LYS A 168 25.72 -9.12 -5.68
N VAL A 169 26.93 -9.00 -5.23
CA VAL A 169 27.58 -7.72 -4.91
C VAL A 169 28.02 -7.09 -6.23
N LEU A 170 27.54 -5.88 -6.51
CA LEU A 170 27.95 -5.10 -7.68
C LEU A 170 29.18 -4.25 -7.37
N PHE A 171 29.23 -3.71 -6.17
CA PHE A 171 30.28 -2.85 -5.69
C PHE A 171 30.45 -3.01 -4.19
N SER A 172 31.68 -3.03 -3.72
CA SER A 172 32.01 -2.91 -2.29
C SER A 172 33.31 -2.16 -2.11
N THR A 173 33.38 -1.32 -1.07
CA THR A 173 34.63 -0.68 -0.62
C THR A 173 35.08 -1.39 0.66
N ASN A 174 36.33 -1.83 0.67
CA ASN A 174 37.00 -2.33 1.88
C ASN A 174 37.38 -1.16 2.78
#